data_5e0f188ba176e0cea700f216d4332f10
#
_entry.id   5e0f188ba176e0cea700f216d4332f10
#
_cell.length_a   1.000
_cell.length_b   1.000
_cell.length_c   1.000
_cell.angle_alpha   90.00
_cell.angle_beta   90.00
_cell.angle_gamma   90.00
#
_symmetry.space_group_name_H-M   'P 1'
#
loop_
_entity.id
_entity.type
_entity.pdbx_description
1 polymer ?
#
loop_
_entity_poly.entity_id
_entity_poly.type
_entity_poly.pdbx_seq_one_letter_code
_entity_poly.pdbx_strand_id
1 'polypeptide(L)'
;MRRRPRAAVSSRLHCGDNLPYMGELPDGCCDLIYVDPPFCTRKERRGAAESATFDDRWPAGTRSYLQFMRPRLRECRRLLARHGTLYVHVDWRVSHYMRIELDEVLGHENFLNEIVWHYRTGGLSKRWFARKHDTILAYARALGRHRFNVIRQGEFRTDGLKRDERGRPYKSTKKGRLYFHTDGPALTDVWDIPFLSTVSLERTGWPAQKPLALLERIIQASSRPGDVVADFFCGSGTTLVAAQRLKRQWLGCDISKTATAIAAKRLAAEGMRG
;
A
#
# COMPACT_ATOMS: atom_id res chain seq x y z
N MET A 1 14.89 28.80 -9.50
CA MET A 1 13.76 28.86 -8.55
C MET A 1 14.15 28.13 -7.25
N ARG A 2 14.35 28.86 -6.16
CA ARG A 2 14.63 28.28 -4.82
C ARG A 2 13.38 27.51 -4.36
N ARG A 3 13.55 26.23 -4.03
CA ARG A 3 12.45 25.41 -3.46
C ARG A 3 11.99 26.07 -2.16
N ARG A 4 10.71 26.42 -2.05
CA ARG A 4 10.12 26.74 -0.74
C ARG A 4 10.35 25.54 0.17
N PRO A 5 10.83 25.73 1.40
CA PRO A 5 10.98 24.63 2.34
C PRO A 5 9.60 23.99 2.52
N ARG A 6 9.57 22.66 2.44
CA ARG A 6 8.36 21.87 2.69
C ARG A 6 7.98 22.06 4.16
N ALA A 7 6.70 22.30 4.45
CA ALA A 7 6.24 22.37 5.82
C ALA A 7 6.56 21.02 6.50
N ALA A 8 7.28 21.06 7.60
CA ALA A 8 7.57 19.87 8.40
C ALA A 8 6.27 19.36 8.99
N VAL A 9 5.92 18.12 8.66
CA VAL A 9 4.74 17.44 9.22
C VAL A 9 5.26 16.40 10.20
N SER A 10 4.86 16.53 11.48
CA SER A 10 5.15 15.52 12.50
C SER A 10 4.17 14.35 12.39
N SER A 11 4.63 13.16 12.80
CA SER A 11 3.76 11.97 12.87
C SER A 11 2.53 12.21 13.72
N ARG A 12 1.34 11.92 13.17
CA ARG A 12 0.06 12.19 13.82
C ARG A 12 -1.00 11.16 13.42
N LEU A 13 -1.76 10.72 14.42
CA LEU A 13 -2.94 9.87 14.24
C LEU A 13 -4.20 10.69 14.53
N HIS A 14 -5.11 10.74 13.59
CA HIS A 14 -6.40 11.45 13.70
C HIS A 14 -7.56 10.44 13.76
N CYS A 15 -8.52 10.71 14.64
CA CYS A 15 -9.76 9.92 14.73
C CYS A 15 -10.92 10.78 14.22
N GLY A 16 -11.44 10.49 13.04
CA GLY A 16 -12.53 11.26 12.43
C GLY A 16 -12.66 11.00 10.93
N ASP A 17 -13.54 11.75 10.26
CA ASP A 17 -13.62 11.71 8.79
C ASP A 17 -12.30 12.21 8.19
N ASN A 18 -11.78 11.44 7.25
CA ASN A 18 -10.51 11.74 6.62
C ASN A 18 -10.57 12.95 5.67
N LEU A 19 -11.72 13.25 5.06
CA LEU A 19 -11.81 14.34 4.08
C LEU A 19 -11.57 15.73 4.68
N PRO A 20 -12.21 16.13 5.79
CA PRO A 20 -11.87 17.36 6.51
C PRO A 20 -10.41 17.38 6.99
N TYR A 21 -9.94 16.26 7.58
CA TYR A 21 -8.57 16.15 8.05
C TYR A 21 -7.54 16.32 6.92
N MET A 22 -7.77 15.71 5.76
CA MET A 22 -6.92 15.90 4.58
C MET A 22 -6.90 17.37 4.13
N GLY A 23 -8.04 18.07 4.20
CA GLY A 23 -8.17 19.49 3.86
C GLY A 23 -7.30 20.42 4.70
N GLU A 24 -7.00 20.06 5.96
CA GLU A 24 -6.13 20.81 6.86
C GLU A 24 -4.62 20.65 6.55
N LEU A 25 -4.25 19.60 5.82
CA LEU A 25 -2.86 19.28 5.54
C LEU A 25 -2.31 20.11 4.37
N PRO A 26 -1.03 20.51 4.43
CA PRO A 26 -0.43 21.32 3.38
C PRO A 26 -0.20 20.52 2.09
N ASP A 27 -0.29 21.21 0.94
CA ASP A 27 -0.04 20.62 -0.37
C ASP A 27 1.34 19.97 -0.45
N GLY A 28 1.40 18.81 -1.09
CA GLY A 28 2.65 18.11 -1.33
C GLY A 28 3.34 17.60 -0.07
N CYS A 29 2.63 17.45 1.06
CA CYS A 29 3.24 17.03 2.33
C CYS A 29 3.55 15.53 2.42
N CYS A 30 3.02 14.67 1.56
CA CYS A 30 3.21 13.23 1.59
C CYS A 30 4.15 12.75 0.49
N ASP A 31 5.11 11.90 0.82
CA ASP A 31 6.00 11.26 -0.15
C ASP A 31 5.41 9.95 -0.68
N LEU A 32 4.61 9.29 0.13
CA LEU A 32 3.86 8.10 -0.20
C LEU A 32 2.50 8.17 0.48
N ILE A 33 1.44 7.85 -0.27
CA ILE A 33 0.12 7.62 0.28
C ILE A 33 -0.29 6.19 -0.07
N TYR A 34 -0.70 5.43 0.93
CA TYR A 34 -1.38 4.16 0.77
C TYR A 34 -2.79 4.30 1.33
N VAL A 35 -3.77 3.79 0.62
CA VAL A 35 -5.16 3.76 1.08
C VAL A 35 -5.77 2.38 0.83
N ASP A 36 -6.45 1.87 1.85
CA ASP A 36 -7.17 0.60 1.88
C ASP A 36 -8.64 0.88 2.25
N PRO A 37 -9.41 1.52 1.33
CA PRO A 37 -10.78 1.92 1.62
C PRO A 37 -11.71 0.71 1.73
N PRO A 38 -12.95 0.86 2.21
CA PRO A 38 -13.96 -0.17 2.08
C PRO A 38 -14.08 -0.66 0.62
N PHE A 39 -14.37 -1.96 0.40
CA PHE A 39 -14.34 -2.59 -0.95
C PHE A 39 -15.72 -2.76 -1.58
N CYS A 40 -16.73 -2.06 -1.09
CA CYS A 40 -18.11 -2.18 -1.57
C CYS A 40 -18.65 -3.63 -1.47
N THR A 41 -18.35 -4.30 -0.38
CA THR A 41 -18.68 -5.73 -0.20
C THR A 41 -20.15 -5.98 0.14
N ARG A 42 -20.95 -4.93 0.35
CA ARG A 42 -22.36 -4.94 0.77
C ARG A 42 -22.58 -5.64 2.11
N LYS A 43 -21.56 -5.63 2.97
CA LYS A 43 -21.60 -6.28 4.29
C LYS A 43 -21.02 -5.35 5.35
N GLU A 44 -21.52 -5.46 6.55
CA GLU A 44 -20.82 -5.00 7.73
C GLU A 44 -19.65 -5.95 8.01
N ARG A 45 -18.47 -5.40 8.23
CA ARG A 45 -17.26 -6.15 8.56
C ARG A 45 -17.08 -6.15 10.08
N ARG A 46 -16.95 -7.35 10.66
CA ARG A 46 -16.81 -7.54 12.11
C ARG A 46 -15.45 -8.17 12.42
N GLY A 47 -14.78 -7.61 13.42
CA GLY A 47 -13.55 -8.13 13.99
C GLY A 47 -13.80 -9.05 15.18
N ALA A 48 -12.75 -9.27 15.98
CA ALA A 48 -12.82 -10.14 17.17
C ALA A 48 -13.61 -9.50 18.33
N ALA A 49 -13.58 -8.17 18.46
CA ALA A 49 -14.38 -7.44 19.43
C ALA A 49 -15.63 -6.86 18.77
N GLU A 50 -16.74 -6.75 19.53
CA GLU A 50 -18.00 -6.21 19.04
C GLU A 50 -17.86 -4.78 18.50
N SER A 51 -17.03 -3.95 19.13
CA SER A 51 -16.72 -2.58 18.68
C SER A 51 -15.77 -2.51 17.49
N ALA A 52 -15.14 -3.61 17.09
CA ALA A 52 -14.23 -3.67 15.97
C ALA A 52 -14.98 -3.92 14.66
N THR A 53 -15.82 -2.98 14.23
CA THR A 53 -16.66 -3.09 13.04
C THR A 53 -16.52 -1.89 12.13
N PHE A 54 -16.77 -2.08 10.84
CA PHE A 54 -17.03 -0.99 9.90
C PHE A 54 -18.08 -1.41 8.86
N ASP A 55 -18.85 -0.43 8.40
CA ASP A 55 -19.91 -0.65 7.41
C ASP A 55 -19.34 -0.50 5.98
N ASP A 56 -19.58 -1.50 5.16
CA ASP A 56 -19.19 -1.54 3.75
C ASP A 56 -20.42 -1.75 2.84
N ARG A 57 -21.60 -1.28 3.31
CA ARG A 57 -22.85 -1.25 2.57
C ARG A 57 -23.03 0.13 1.96
N TRP A 58 -23.30 0.17 0.67
CA TRP A 58 -23.44 1.40 -0.11
C TRP A 58 -24.84 1.46 -0.71
N PRO A 59 -25.67 2.46 -0.38
CA PRO A 59 -27.08 2.49 -0.78
C PRO A 59 -27.30 2.41 -2.28
N ALA A 60 -26.50 3.11 -3.09
CA ALA A 60 -26.51 3.04 -4.54
C ALA A 60 -25.38 2.18 -5.12
N GLY A 61 -24.87 1.22 -4.33
CA GLY A 61 -23.79 0.32 -4.76
C GLY A 61 -22.52 1.05 -5.18
N THR A 62 -21.90 0.64 -6.28
CA THR A 62 -20.64 1.18 -6.75
C THR A 62 -20.71 2.70 -7.02
N ARG A 63 -21.87 3.23 -7.45
CA ARG A 63 -22.03 4.66 -7.72
C ARG A 63 -21.80 5.50 -6.46
N SER A 64 -22.46 5.19 -5.34
CA SER A 64 -22.26 5.92 -4.08
C SER A 64 -20.86 5.72 -3.52
N TYR A 65 -20.28 4.55 -3.70
CA TYR A 65 -18.89 4.29 -3.35
C TYR A 65 -17.92 5.21 -4.10
N LEU A 66 -18.06 5.35 -5.41
CA LEU A 66 -17.20 6.23 -6.20
C LEU A 66 -17.41 7.70 -5.88
N GLN A 67 -18.67 8.12 -5.60
CA GLN A 67 -18.95 9.48 -5.11
C GLN A 67 -18.24 9.78 -3.79
N PHE A 68 -18.13 8.82 -2.89
CA PHE A 68 -17.39 8.94 -1.65
C PHE A 68 -15.86 8.97 -1.89
N MET A 69 -15.35 8.15 -2.79
CA MET A 69 -13.92 8.04 -3.05
C MET A 69 -13.34 9.22 -3.84
N ARG A 70 -14.05 9.72 -4.84
CA ARG A 70 -13.54 10.77 -5.75
C ARG A 70 -12.97 12.02 -5.04
N PRO A 71 -13.64 12.67 -4.07
CA PRO A 71 -13.06 13.81 -3.36
C PRO A 71 -11.81 13.43 -2.57
N ARG A 72 -11.75 12.23 -2.00
CA ARG A 72 -10.60 11.72 -1.24
C ARG A 72 -9.39 11.44 -2.13
N LEU A 73 -9.62 10.92 -3.34
CA LEU A 73 -8.57 10.73 -4.34
C LEU A 73 -8.00 12.08 -4.83
N ARG A 74 -8.85 13.11 -4.99
CA ARG A 74 -8.39 14.48 -5.32
C ARG A 74 -7.51 15.05 -4.22
N GLU A 75 -7.87 14.85 -2.95
CA GLU A 75 -7.04 15.23 -1.82
C GLU A 75 -5.73 14.41 -1.78
N CYS A 76 -5.76 13.11 -2.02
CA CYS A 76 -4.53 12.33 -2.16
C CYS A 76 -3.61 12.93 -3.22
N ARG A 77 -4.13 13.30 -4.39
CA ARG A 77 -3.36 13.97 -5.43
C ARG A 77 -2.78 15.31 -4.97
N ARG A 78 -3.53 16.13 -4.25
CA ARG A 78 -3.08 17.43 -3.71
C ARG A 78 -1.96 17.26 -2.69
N LEU A 79 -2.13 16.28 -1.78
CA LEU A 79 -1.20 16.00 -0.69
C LEU A 79 0.09 15.33 -1.14
N LEU A 80 0.10 14.65 -2.30
CA LEU A 80 1.32 14.03 -2.82
C LEU A 80 2.36 15.05 -3.25
N ALA A 81 3.57 14.89 -2.74
CA ALA A 81 4.76 15.56 -3.26
C ALA A 81 4.97 15.21 -4.73
N ARG A 82 5.65 16.08 -5.49
CA ARG A 82 5.87 15.86 -6.93
C ARG A 82 6.57 14.53 -7.27
N HIS A 83 7.35 14.00 -6.35
CA HIS A 83 8.01 12.70 -6.46
C HIS A 83 7.26 11.58 -5.73
N GLY A 84 6.08 11.88 -5.21
CA GLY A 84 5.30 10.93 -4.42
C GLY A 84 4.56 9.92 -5.27
N THR A 85 4.15 8.82 -4.61
CA THR A 85 3.41 7.72 -5.19
C THR A 85 2.16 7.42 -4.35
N LEU A 86 1.03 7.21 -5.03
CA LEU A 86 -0.22 6.73 -4.45
C LEU A 86 -0.37 5.24 -4.72
N TYR A 87 -0.71 4.49 -3.69
CA TYR A 87 -1.15 3.10 -3.78
C TYR A 87 -2.58 2.98 -3.30
N VAL A 88 -3.46 2.45 -4.12
CA VAL A 88 -4.87 2.22 -3.79
C VAL A 88 -5.16 0.73 -3.82
N HIS A 89 -5.44 0.17 -2.65
CA HIS A 89 -5.73 -1.24 -2.47
C HIS A 89 -7.22 -1.48 -2.60
N VAL A 90 -7.60 -2.37 -3.48
CA VAL A 90 -8.99 -2.72 -3.78
C VAL A 90 -9.11 -4.19 -4.14
N ASP A 91 -10.32 -4.73 -4.06
CA ASP A 91 -10.59 -6.07 -4.57
C ASP A 91 -11.24 -6.05 -5.97
N TRP A 92 -11.49 -7.23 -6.50
CA TRP A 92 -12.08 -7.46 -7.83
C TRP A 92 -13.42 -6.74 -8.06
N ARG A 93 -14.15 -6.34 -7.00
CA ARG A 93 -15.48 -5.70 -7.13
C ARG A 93 -15.38 -4.29 -7.68
N VAL A 94 -14.34 -3.58 -7.29
CA VAL A 94 -14.21 -2.15 -7.56
C VAL A 94 -12.90 -1.76 -8.25
N SER A 95 -11.95 -2.68 -8.47
CA SER A 95 -10.63 -2.38 -9.05
C SER A 95 -10.73 -1.68 -10.41
N HIS A 96 -11.56 -2.15 -11.31
CA HIS A 96 -11.75 -1.58 -12.65
C HIS A 96 -12.41 -0.20 -12.62
N TYR A 97 -13.37 0.04 -11.71
CA TYR A 97 -13.96 1.38 -11.54
C TYR A 97 -12.96 2.34 -10.90
N MET A 98 -12.21 1.87 -9.89
CA MET A 98 -11.20 2.67 -9.22
C MET A 98 -10.07 3.06 -10.17
N ARG A 99 -9.69 2.17 -11.11
CA ARG A 99 -8.72 2.46 -12.14
C ARG A 99 -9.16 3.66 -13.01
N ILE A 100 -10.42 3.69 -13.45
CA ILE A 100 -10.97 4.80 -14.24
C ILE A 100 -10.96 6.11 -13.42
N GLU A 101 -11.40 6.06 -12.16
CA GLU A 101 -11.39 7.24 -11.28
C GLU A 101 -9.96 7.77 -11.05
N LEU A 102 -8.98 6.91 -10.91
CA LEU A 102 -7.59 7.30 -10.74
C LEU A 102 -6.98 7.87 -12.02
N ASP A 103 -7.33 7.34 -13.19
CA ASP A 103 -6.93 7.89 -14.48
C ASP A 103 -7.49 9.31 -14.67
N GLU A 104 -8.75 9.56 -14.26
CA GLU A 104 -9.35 10.92 -14.29
C GLU A 104 -8.69 11.89 -13.28
N VAL A 105 -8.38 11.41 -12.08
CA VAL A 105 -7.86 12.26 -11.02
C VAL A 105 -6.37 12.52 -11.15
N LEU A 106 -5.55 11.51 -11.45
CA LEU A 106 -4.09 11.60 -11.49
C LEU A 106 -3.53 11.77 -12.90
N GLY A 107 -4.29 11.40 -13.93
CA GLY A 107 -3.86 11.27 -15.31
C GLY A 107 -3.41 9.84 -15.62
N HIS A 108 -3.92 9.25 -16.71
CA HIS A 108 -3.63 7.87 -17.09
C HIS A 108 -2.13 7.67 -17.36
N GLU A 109 -1.44 8.72 -17.81
CA GLU A 109 0.01 8.72 -18.08
C GLU A 109 0.86 8.55 -16.81
N ASN A 110 0.27 8.79 -15.64
CA ASN A 110 0.94 8.64 -14.34
C ASN A 110 0.76 7.26 -13.72
N PHE A 111 0.07 6.36 -14.40
CA PHE A 111 -0.08 4.98 -13.98
C PHE A 111 1.27 4.25 -13.98
N LEU A 112 1.57 3.52 -12.93
CA LEU A 112 2.80 2.75 -12.78
C LEU A 112 2.56 1.25 -12.93
N ASN A 113 1.73 0.69 -12.04
CA ASN A 113 1.46 -0.75 -12.00
C ASN A 113 0.06 -1.06 -11.49
N GLU A 114 -0.48 -2.15 -11.98
CA GLU A 114 -1.52 -2.94 -11.32
C GLU A 114 -0.82 -4.12 -10.63
N ILE A 115 -0.66 -4.01 -9.30
CA ILE A 115 0.01 -5.02 -8.51
C ILE A 115 -1.02 -6.05 -8.07
N VAL A 116 -0.75 -7.31 -8.35
CA VAL A 116 -1.55 -8.46 -7.89
C VAL A 116 -0.97 -8.97 -6.58
N TRP A 117 -1.64 -8.69 -5.46
CA TRP A 117 -1.29 -9.30 -4.19
C TRP A 117 -2.00 -10.65 -4.08
N HIS A 118 -1.24 -11.71 -4.37
CA HIS A 118 -1.72 -13.08 -4.28
C HIS A 118 -1.54 -13.64 -2.84
N TYR A 119 -2.60 -14.29 -2.35
CA TYR A 119 -2.59 -14.99 -1.07
C TYR A 119 -3.16 -16.41 -1.22
N ARG A 120 -2.47 -17.41 -0.64
CA ARG A 120 -2.71 -18.84 -0.93
C ARG A 120 -3.92 -19.45 -0.23
N THR A 121 -4.55 -18.74 0.69
CA THR A 121 -5.62 -19.25 1.51
C THR A 121 -6.98 -18.73 1.04
N GLY A 122 -8.04 -19.34 1.51
CA GLY A 122 -9.42 -19.02 1.18
C GLY A 122 -10.18 -20.21 0.60
N GLY A 123 -11.51 -20.11 0.58
CA GLY A 123 -12.43 -21.21 0.30
C GLY A 123 -12.30 -21.84 -1.09
N LEU A 124 -12.78 -23.06 -1.19
CA LEU A 124 -13.06 -23.73 -2.45
C LEU A 124 -14.32 -23.13 -3.08
N SER A 125 -14.32 -22.91 -4.39
CA SER A 125 -15.52 -22.57 -5.14
C SER A 125 -15.86 -23.69 -6.13
N LYS A 126 -17.15 -24.04 -6.19
CA LYS A 126 -17.67 -25.05 -7.14
C LYS A 126 -18.25 -24.44 -8.42
N ARG A 127 -18.36 -23.10 -8.50
CA ARG A 127 -19.05 -22.39 -9.60
C ARG A 127 -18.14 -21.50 -10.44
N TRP A 128 -16.99 -21.09 -9.90
CA TRP A 128 -15.99 -20.24 -10.55
C TRP A 128 -14.62 -20.47 -9.92
N PHE A 129 -13.57 -19.94 -10.50
CA PHE A 129 -12.25 -20.00 -9.90
C PHE A 129 -12.22 -19.26 -8.56
N ALA A 130 -11.61 -19.87 -7.53
CA ALA A 130 -11.46 -19.23 -6.22
C ALA A 130 -10.64 -17.95 -6.33
N ARG A 131 -11.18 -16.85 -5.80
CA ARG A 131 -10.51 -15.54 -5.81
C ARG A 131 -9.47 -15.51 -4.71
N LYS A 132 -8.20 -15.37 -5.10
CA LYS A 132 -7.04 -15.53 -4.23
C LYS A 132 -6.10 -14.31 -4.32
N HIS A 133 -6.60 -13.17 -4.78
CA HIS A 133 -5.80 -11.95 -4.85
C HIS A 133 -6.66 -10.72 -4.63
N ASP A 134 -6.00 -9.66 -4.20
CA ASP A 134 -6.47 -8.29 -4.28
C ASP A 134 -5.58 -7.52 -5.26
N THR A 135 -6.03 -6.36 -5.68
CA THR A 135 -5.35 -5.48 -6.62
C THR A 135 -4.87 -4.22 -5.90
N ILE A 136 -3.63 -3.80 -6.16
CA ILE A 136 -3.11 -2.52 -5.66
C ILE A 136 -2.72 -1.67 -6.87
N LEU A 137 -3.46 -0.59 -7.10
CA LEU A 137 -3.22 0.35 -8.19
C LEU A 137 -2.18 1.37 -7.76
N ALA A 138 -1.06 1.45 -8.48
CA ALA A 138 0.04 2.37 -8.19
C ALA A 138 0.10 3.50 -9.22
N TYR A 139 0.12 4.75 -8.74
CA TYR A 139 0.21 5.96 -9.55
C TYR A 139 1.29 6.90 -9.04
N ALA A 140 2.09 7.45 -9.95
CA ALA A 140 2.96 8.55 -9.65
C ALA A 140 2.18 9.88 -9.54
N ARG A 141 2.64 10.83 -8.71
CA ARG A 141 2.15 12.22 -8.81
C ARG A 141 2.60 12.88 -10.10
N ALA A 142 3.78 12.52 -10.60
CA ALA A 142 4.32 12.90 -11.90
C ALA A 142 5.27 11.81 -12.40
N LEU A 143 4.93 11.16 -13.50
CA LEU A 143 5.75 10.11 -14.12
C LEU A 143 7.17 10.61 -14.41
N GLY A 144 8.17 9.76 -14.18
CA GLY A 144 9.58 10.08 -14.36
C GLY A 144 10.19 10.95 -13.24
N ARG A 145 9.38 11.45 -12.29
CA ARG A 145 9.84 12.18 -11.11
C ARG A 145 9.59 11.44 -9.80
N HIS A 146 8.77 10.39 -9.86
CA HIS A 146 8.44 9.56 -8.71
C HIS A 146 9.67 8.82 -8.21
N ARG A 147 9.66 8.55 -6.90
CA ARG A 147 10.70 7.73 -6.27
C ARG A 147 10.35 6.27 -6.44
N PHE A 148 11.32 5.50 -6.93
CA PHE A 148 11.23 4.05 -6.99
C PHE A 148 12.59 3.42 -6.63
N ASN A 149 12.59 2.60 -5.61
CA ASN A 149 13.75 1.84 -5.17
C ASN A 149 13.53 0.38 -5.62
N VAL A 150 14.42 -0.13 -6.45
CA VAL A 150 14.34 -1.52 -6.91
C VAL A 150 14.56 -2.46 -5.73
N ILE A 151 13.55 -3.24 -5.39
CA ILE A 151 13.65 -4.29 -4.37
C ILE A 151 14.03 -5.59 -5.08
N ARG A 152 15.01 -6.29 -4.52
CA ARG A 152 15.46 -7.58 -5.01
C ARG A 152 15.19 -8.63 -3.94
N GLN A 153 14.77 -9.82 -4.37
CA GLN A 153 14.44 -10.91 -3.45
C GLN A 153 14.52 -12.26 -4.16
N GLY A 154 14.97 -13.28 -3.43
CA GLY A 154 15.08 -14.64 -3.92
C GLY A 154 16.36 -14.87 -4.72
N GLU A 155 16.40 -16.01 -5.40
CA GLU A 155 17.54 -16.45 -6.18
C GLU A 155 17.19 -16.53 -7.67
N PHE A 156 18.17 -16.30 -8.51
CA PHE A 156 17.99 -16.56 -9.93
C PHE A 156 18.00 -18.06 -10.19
N ARG A 157 17.09 -18.51 -11.03
CA ARG A 157 17.19 -19.85 -11.58
C ARG A 157 18.41 -19.93 -12.52
N THR A 158 19.41 -20.66 -12.09
CA THR A 158 20.71 -20.77 -12.82
C THR A 158 20.95 -22.15 -13.42
N ASP A 159 19.95 -23.04 -13.36
CA ASP A 159 20.03 -24.37 -13.95
C ASP A 159 20.28 -24.28 -15.46
N GLY A 160 21.25 -25.06 -15.95
CA GLY A 160 21.63 -25.07 -17.37
C GLY A 160 22.39 -23.84 -17.88
N LEU A 161 22.75 -22.89 -17.02
CA LEU A 161 23.55 -21.74 -17.42
C LEU A 161 25.04 -22.09 -17.47
N LYS A 162 25.75 -21.43 -18.39
CA LYS A 162 27.21 -21.46 -18.44
C LYS A 162 27.79 -20.77 -17.19
N ARG A 163 28.97 -21.24 -16.76
CA ARG A 163 29.73 -20.62 -15.68
C ARG A 163 31.07 -20.10 -16.20
N ASP A 164 31.52 -18.98 -15.67
CA ASP A 164 32.84 -18.44 -15.93
C ASP A 164 33.93 -19.20 -15.15
N GLU A 165 35.19 -18.79 -15.33
CA GLU A 165 36.36 -19.38 -14.68
C GLU A 165 36.32 -19.29 -13.15
N ARG A 166 35.47 -18.37 -12.59
CA ARG A 166 35.22 -18.20 -11.15
C ARG A 166 33.93 -18.90 -10.68
N GLY A 167 33.31 -19.73 -11.53
CA GLY A 167 32.10 -20.47 -11.23
C GLY A 167 30.81 -19.62 -11.26
N ARG A 168 30.86 -18.34 -11.64
CA ARG A 168 29.69 -17.44 -11.66
C ARG A 168 28.79 -17.73 -12.88
N PRO A 169 27.50 -17.96 -12.68
CA PRO A 169 26.58 -18.21 -13.79
C PRO A 169 26.37 -16.95 -14.62
N TYR A 170 26.30 -17.11 -15.95
CA TYR A 170 26.03 -16.02 -16.89
C TYR A 170 25.17 -16.46 -18.07
N LYS A 171 24.47 -15.49 -18.67
CA LYS A 171 23.81 -15.64 -19.97
C LYS A 171 24.72 -15.07 -21.06
N SER A 172 24.93 -15.83 -22.15
CA SER A 172 25.57 -15.31 -23.34
C SER A 172 24.60 -14.41 -24.11
N THR A 173 24.99 -13.19 -24.41
CA THR A 173 24.22 -12.24 -25.23
C THR A 173 25.06 -11.75 -26.40
N LYS A 174 24.43 -11.10 -27.38
CA LYS A 174 25.17 -10.48 -28.53
C LYS A 174 26.18 -9.42 -28.06
N LYS A 175 25.97 -8.85 -26.85
CA LYS A 175 26.87 -7.83 -26.25
C LYS A 175 27.89 -8.42 -25.27
N GLY A 176 27.96 -9.75 -25.12
CA GLY A 176 28.89 -10.44 -24.24
C GLY A 176 28.16 -11.19 -23.08
N ARG A 177 28.91 -11.48 -22.01
CA ARG A 177 28.39 -12.21 -20.84
C ARG A 177 27.55 -11.29 -19.96
N LEU A 178 26.30 -11.67 -19.67
CA LEU A 178 25.41 -10.99 -18.72
C LEU A 178 25.43 -11.76 -17.41
N TYR A 179 25.94 -11.14 -16.37
CA TYR A 179 25.93 -11.68 -15.01
C TYR A 179 24.69 -11.26 -14.25
N PHE A 180 24.29 -12.10 -13.30
CA PHE A 180 23.14 -11.84 -12.43
C PHE A 180 23.54 -10.96 -11.25
N HIS A 181 22.60 -10.19 -10.77
CA HIS A 181 22.80 -9.35 -9.58
C HIS A 181 22.93 -10.24 -8.33
N THR A 182 23.85 -9.91 -7.43
CA THR A 182 24.13 -10.71 -6.22
C THR A 182 22.92 -10.82 -5.30
N ASP A 183 22.10 -9.76 -5.21
CA ASP A 183 20.94 -9.69 -4.32
C ASP A 183 19.67 -10.34 -4.93
N GLY A 184 19.82 -11.06 -6.04
CA GLY A 184 18.71 -11.74 -6.69
C GLY A 184 17.94 -10.90 -7.71
N PRO A 185 16.83 -11.45 -8.26
CA PRO A 185 15.98 -10.79 -9.23
C PRO A 185 15.24 -9.60 -8.64
N ALA A 186 14.97 -8.59 -9.47
CA ALA A 186 14.04 -7.54 -9.10
C ALA A 186 12.63 -8.14 -8.93
N LEU A 187 11.90 -7.65 -7.93
CA LEU A 187 10.50 -8.04 -7.75
C LEU A 187 9.65 -7.58 -8.93
N THR A 188 8.66 -8.37 -9.25
CA THR A 188 7.62 -8.08 -10.25
C THR A 188 6.39 -7.47 -9.57
N ASP A 189 5.34 -7.25 -10.32
CA ASP A 189 4.05 -6.76 -9.84
C ASP A 189 3.08 -7.87 -9.39
N VAL A 190 3.53 -9.12 -9.37
CA VAL A 190 2.79 -10.24 -8.74
C VAL A 190 3.48 -10.60 -7.43
N TRP A 191 2.79 -10.33 -6.32
CA TRP A 191 3.34 -10.50 -4.98
C TRP A 191 2.68 -11.67 -4.24
N ASP A 192 3.47 -12.68 -3.91
CA ASP A 192 3.04 -13.82 -3.11
C ASP A 192 3.39 -13.52 -1.63
N ILE A 193 2.48 -12.87 -0.93
CA ILE A 193 2.60 -12.54 0.50
C ILE A 193 1.40 -13.14 1.21
N PRO A 194 1.62 -14.02 2.22
CA PRO A 194 0.52 -14.59 2.98
C PRO A 194 -0.32 -13.50 3.66
N PHE A 195 -1.65 -13.68 3.69
CA PHE A 195 -2.48 -12.87 4.55
C PHE A 195 -2.33 -13.34 6.03
N LEU A 196 -2.79 -12.50 6.95
CA LEU A 196 -2.71 -12.84 8.38
C LEU A 196 -3.65 -13.99 8.72
N SER A 197 -3.08 -15.13 9.09
CA SER A 197 -3.85 -16.26 9.59
C SER A 197 -4.50 -15.94 10.95
N THR A 198 -5.47 -16.75 11.36
CA THR A 198 -6.16 -16.59 12.65
C THR A 198 -5.23 -16.69 13.87
N VAL A 199 -4.11 -17.38 13.71
CA VAL A 199 -3.09 -17.60 14.75
C VAL A 199 -1.87 -16.69 14.64
N SER A 200 -1.87 -15.72 13.71
CA SER A 200 -0.74 -14.81 13.53
C SER A 200 -0.58 -13.88 14.74
N LEU A 201 0.66 -13.74 15.24
CA LEU A 201 1.01 -12.82 16.32
C LEU A 201 0.85 -11.34 15.94
N GLU A 202 0.82 -11.02 14.64
CA GLU A 202 0.51 -9.67 14.16
C GLU A 202 -0.96 -9.28 14.35
N ARG A 203 -1.83 -10.26 14.58
CA ARG A 203 -3.27 -10.07 14.54
C ARG A 203 -3.76 -9.26 15.73
N THR A 204 -4.46 -8.16 15.46
CA THR A 204 -5.01 -7.26 16.48
C THR A 204 -6.48 -7.52 16.79
N GLY A 205 -7.14 -8.37 16.00
CA GLY A 205 -8.59 -8.56 16.06
C GLY A 205 -9.38 -7.54 15.20
N TRP A 206 -8.72 -6.52 14.63
CA TRP A 206 -9.36 -5.61 13.67
C TRP A 206 -9.67 -6.34 12.36
N PRO A 207 -10.88 -6.17 11.76
CA PRO A 207 -11.22 -6.82 10.50
C PRO A 207 -10.37 -6.27 9.35
N ALA A 208 -10.08 -7.14 8.37
CA ALA A 208 -9.33 -6.82 7.16
C ALA A 208 -7.90 -6.25 7.37
N GLN A 209 -7.30 -6.48 8.56
CA GLN A 209 -5.92 -6.08 8.83
C GLN A 209 -4.97 -6.65 7.77
N LYS A 210 -4.13 -5.78 7.18
CA LYS A 210 -3.11 -6.18 6.20
C LYS A 210 -1.83 -6.67 6.89
N PRO A 211 -1.08 -7.61 6.30
CA PRO A 211 0.21 -8.05 6.83
C PRO A 211 1.26 -6.94 6.74
N LEU A 212 2.13 -6.87 7.75
CA LEU A 212 3.19 -5.88 7.83
C LEU A 212 4.14 -5.94 6.62
N ALA A 213 4.49 -7.15 6.19
CA ALA A 213 5.37 -7.39 5.04
C ALA A 213 4.86 -6.75 3.74
N LEU A 214 3.54 -6.63 3.55
CA LEU A 214 2.95 -5.96 2.39
C LEU A 214 3.26 -4.46 2.42
N LEU A 215 3.04 -3.82 3.58
CA LEU A 215 3.22 -2.38 3.74
C LEU A 215 4.71 -2.01 3.77
N GLU A 216 5.55 -2.82 4.39
CA GLU A 216 7.01 -2.63 4.36
C GLU A 216 7.55 -2.64 2.92
N ARG A 217 7.08 -3.56 2.08
CA ARG A 217 7.45 -3.63 0.65
C ARG A 217 7.05 -2.35 -0.09
N ILE A 218 5.83 -1.87 0.07
CA ILE A 218 5.33 -0.64 -0.55
C ILE A 218 6.17 0.56 -0.09
N ILE A 219 6.40 0.69 1.21
CA ILE A 219 7.13 1.81 1.80
C ILE A 219 8.59 1.82 1.36
N GLN A 220 9.24 0.67 1.32
CA GLN A 220 10.63 0.53 0.84
C GLN A 220 10.74 0.88 -0.65
N ALA A 221 9.79 0.44 -1.48
CA ALA A 221 9.80 0.72 -2.91
C ALA A 221 9.69 2.22 -3.23
N SER A 222 8.88 2.98 -2.47
CA SER A 222 8.50 4.34 -2.89
C SER A 222 8.84 5.44 -1.89
N SER A 223 9.67 5.16 -0.88
CA SER A 223 10.09 6.16 0.10
C SER A 223 11.52 5.93 0.62
N ARG A 224 12.04 6.91 1.38
CA ARG A 224 13.33 6.85 2.09
C ARG A 224 13.12 7.16 3.58
N PRO A 225 14.04 6.80 4.48
CA PRO A 225 14.01 7.27 5.85
C PRO A 225 13.83 8.79 5.94
N GLY A 226 12.96 9.24 6.85
CA GLY A 226 12.58 10.64 7.01
C GLY A 226 11.46 11.15 6.09
N ASP A 227 11.06 10.41 5.05
CA ASP A 227 9.92 10.76 4.21
C ASP A 227 8.58 10.58 4.98
N VAL A 228 7.53 11.24 4.50
CA VAL A 228 6.18 11.17 5.08
C VAL A 228 5.34 10.13 4.33
N VAL A 229 4.89 9.11 5.05
CA VAL A 229 3.96 8.08 4.59
C VAL A 229 2.59 8.36 5.18
N ALA A 230 1.55 8.40 4.36
CA ALA A 230 0.19 8.63 4.85
C ALA A 230 -0.75 7.46 4.54
N ASP A 231 -1.68 7.22 5.48
CA ASP A 231 -2.79 6.29 5.32
C ASP A 231 -4.06 6.89 5.93
N PHE A 232 -4.99 7.29 5.07
CA PHE A 232 -6.23 7.96 5.48
C PHE A 232 -7.40 6.99 5.71
N PHE A 233 -7.13 5.67 5.67
CA PHE A 233 -8.02 4.58 6.04
C PHE A 233 -7.25 3.57 6.88
N CYS A 234 -6.52 4.05 7.90
CA CYS A 234 -5.43 3.31 8.51
C CYS A 234 -5.86 2.09 9.33
N GLY A 235 -7.13 1.95 9.67
CA GLY A 235 -7.63 0.83 10.46
C GLY A 235 -6.80 0.62 11.73
N SER A 236 -6.31 -0.58 11.92
CA SER A 236 -5.42 -0.94 13.04
C SER A 236 -3.98 -0.41 12.89
N GLY A 237 -3.69 0.45 11.92
CA GLY A 237 -2.43 1.18 11.78
C GLY A 237 -1.25 0.39 11.22
N THR A 238 -1.46 -0.67 10.43
CA THR A 238 -0.34 -1.47 9.91
C THR A 238 0.62 -0.64 9.05
N THR A 239 0.10 0.26 8.21
CA THR A 239 0.91 1.19 7.40
C THR A 239 1.78 2.10 8.28
N LEU A 240 1.21 2.62 9.37
CA LEU A 240 1.88 3.54 10.28
C LEU A 240 3.00 2.84 11.05
N VAL A 241 2.74 1.62 11.53
CA VAL A 241 3.72 0.76 12.19
C VAL A 241 4.88 0.43 11.24
N ALA A 242 4.58 0.05 9.99
CA ALA A 242 5.60 -0.20 8.98
C ALA A 242 6.44 1.05 8.69
N ALA A 243 5.80 2.21 8.59
CA ALA A 243 6.48 3.48 8.37
C ALA A 243 7.43 3.82 9.54
N GLN A 244 6.97 3.65 10.79
CA GLN A 244 7.78 3.90 12.00
C GLN A 244 8.99 2.97 12.06
N ARG A 245 8.82 1.66 11.85
CA ARG A 245 9.91 0.67 11.79
C ARG A 245 10.97 1.04 10.76
N LEU A 246 10.51 1.53 9.63
CA LEU A 246 11.38 1.92 8.52
C LEU A 246 11.91 3.36 8.65
N LYS A 247 11.73 4.02 9.80
CA LYS A 247 12.19 5.39 10.10
C LYS A 247 11.58 6.45 9.17
N ARG A 248 10.30 6.29 8.80
CA ARG A 248 9.52 7.29 8.09
C ARG A 248 8.64 8.05 9.08
N GLN A 249 8.37 9.32 8.78
CA GLN A 249 7.26 10.06 9.39
C GLN A 249 5.94 9.45 8.87
N TRP A 250 4.87 9.55 9.66
CA TRP A 250 3.59 8.99 9.23
C TRP A 250 2.41 9.90 9.58
N LEU A 251 1.36 9.84 8.75
CA LEU A 251 0.06 10.44 8.98
C LEU A 251 -0.98 9.34 8.88
N GLY A 252 -1.79 9.18 9.92
CA GLY A 252 -2.87 8.20 9.96
C GLY A 252 -4.21 8.85 10.23
N CYS A 253 -5.26 8.33 9.58
CA CYS A 253 -6.64 8.70 9.89
C CYS A 253 -7.56 7.50 9.77
N ASP A 254 -8.48 7.36 10.72
CA ASP A 254 -9.60 6.43 10.64
C ASP A 254 -10.80 7.00 11.38
N ILE A 255 -12.00 6.72 10.88
CA ILE A 255 -13.25 7.18 11.52
C ILE A 255 -13.56 6.41 12.80
N SER A 256 -13.05 5.17 12.93
CA SER A 256 -13.31 4.30 14.05
C SER A 256 -12.41 4.61 15.24
N LYS A 257 -13.01 4.97 16.39
CA LYS A 257 -12.29 5.12 17.66
C LYS A 257 -11.58 3.84 18.09
N THR A 258 -12.19 2.67 17.83
CA THR A 258 -11.58 1.38 18.15
C THR A 258 -10.35 1.13 17.28
N ALA A 259 -10.41 1.41 15.98
CA ALA A 259 -9.30 1.28 15.06
C ALA A 259 -8.12 2.16 15.49
N THR A 260 -8.37 3.44 15.72
CA THR A 260 -7.33 4.41 16.13
C THR A 260 -6.74 4.08 17.50
N ALA A 261 -7.52 3.58 18.46
CA ALA A 261 -7.00 3.12 19.75
C ALA A 261 -6.05 1.90 19.58
N ILE A 262 -6.40 0.93 18.72
CA ILE A 262 -5.54 -0.20 18.38
C ILE A 262 -4.25 0.30 17.70
N ALA A 263 -4.36 1.20 16.74
CA ALA A 263 -3.23 1.79 16.04
C ALA A 263 -2.28 2.52 17.00
N ALA A 264 -2.81 3.36 17.89
CA ALA A 264 -2.04 4.07 18.91
C ALA A 264 -1.27 3.11 19.84
N LYS A 265 -1.93 2.04 20.33
CA LYS A 265 -1.27 1.01 21.15
C LYS A 265 -0.13 0.31 20.42
N ARG A 266 -0.31 -0.03 19.14
CA ARG A 266 0.74 -0.65 18.31
C ARG A 266 1.93 0.28 18.10
N LEU A 267 1.67 1.56 17.79
CA LEU A 267 2.70 2.56 17.59
C LEU A 267 3.52 2.82 18.86
N ALA A 268 2.87 2.89 20.02
CA ALA A 268 3.54 3.01 21.31
C ALA A 268 4.44 1.82 21.59
N ALA A 269 3.95 0.60 21.35
CA ALA A 269 4.75 -0.63 21.54
C ALA A 269 5.95 -0.70 20.59
N GLU A 270 5.84 -0.13 19.39
CA GLU A 270 6.94 -0.07 18.43
C GLU A 270 7.99 0.98 18.82
N GLY A 271 7.57 2.12 19.38
CA GLY A 271 8.49 3.15 19.90
C GLY A 271 9.33 2.70 21.12
N MET A 272 8.88 1.68 21.84
CA MET A 272 9.65 1.07 22.95
C MET A 272 10.71 0.05 22.50
N ARG A 273 10.71 -0.34 21.24
CA ARG A 273 11.63 -1.35 20.68
C ARG A 273 12.84 -0.73 19.97
N GLY A 274 12.85 0.56 19.77
CA GLY A 274 13.93 1.33 19.14
C GLY A 274 14.69 2.12 20.16
#